data_f4f03a885b466e360ee41708471d7c98
#
_entry.id   f4f03a885b466e360ee41708471d7c98
#
_cell.length_a   1.000
_cell.length_b   1.000
_cell.length_c   1.000
_cell.angle_alpha   90.00
_cell.angle_beta   90.00
_cell.angle_gamma   90.00
#
_symmetry.space_group_name_H-M   'P 1'
#
loop_
_entity.id
_entity.type
_entity.pdbx_description
1 polymer ?
#
loop_
_entity_poly.entity_id
_entity_poly.type
_entity_poly.pdbx_seq_one_letter_code
_entity_poly.pdbx_strand_id
1 'polypeptide(L)'
;MSGEAVKSISSADFSGGTEIGGGKSESVLKKIGIPLAIAVFALLLLMPTPTGLSYSGQKALAIFCAALTLWVAGSIPIYLTSMLAIIALTLTGTVKERVAFETLGFDVIWLMVSAFVLTAAMVKSNLARRFALWMITSFGGTPKRTLLVLIFINFALAFFVPSTTARASLMVPICVILLEIYRAVPGQSNFGRLMMLLGVQADAVATSGVMTGTAANMIAVKFIKEQAGTDIGYMDWLLAAMPSAILTMLLTFFVGLKLFDFRGESGFSEGMAKLKEQLAGLGKLSAPEKKAMVIFVLTLLLWATEDYQEAWFNGFGISVYMTAVIAATLCLMPGIGLITWKEANIKWDLMIFAAGAYAAGNALESTKGAQWIIGKLVYGLGLETMAPATVYVVVIFMSMFSHMIFTSKTVRTTIMIPAFIALAKTLGMNPVTLALAASFTLTYTITLPPHSKVNTIYFATGYFSVLDQLKYGLVTCFIGAVLISLSVFTWFRLLGYGL
;
A
#
# COMPACT_ATOMS: atom_id res chain seq x y z
N MET A 1 6.43 -32.94 -16.68
CA MET A 1 7.12 -31.96 -15.80
C MET A 1 6.20 -30.85 -15.27
N SER A 2 4.87 -31.01 -15.29
CA SER A 2 3.90 -29.93 -14.93
C SER A 2 3.28 -30.00 -13.53
N GLY A 3 3.40 -31.12 -12.84
CA GLY A 3 2.79 -31.28 -11.51
C GLY A 3 3.70 -30.89 -10.33
N GLU A 4 5.00 -30.93 -10.51
CA GLU A 4 5.97 -30.61 -9.46
C GLU A 4 6.25 -29.10 -9.33
N ALA A 5 6.19 -28.35 -10.41
CA ALA A 5 6.37 -26.90 -10.37
C ALA A 5 5.23 -26.18 -9.62
N VAL A 6 3.98 -26.65 -9.75
CA VAL A 6 2.83 -26.08 -9.03
C VAL A 6 2.86 -26.48 -7.55
N LYS A 7 3.32 -27.69 -7.20
CA LYS A 7 3.51 -28.11 -5.79
C LYS A 7 4.65 -27.36 -5.10
N SER A 8 5.75 -27.03 -5.81
CA SER A 8 6.86 -26.26 -5.25
C SER A 8 6.50 -24.81 -4.93
N ILE A 9 5.55 -24.21 -5.67
CA ILE A 9 5.07 -22.86 -5.42
C ILE A 9 4.06 -22.82 -4.25
N SER A 10 3.27 -23.90 -4.06
CA SER A 10 2.26 -23.95 -2.98
C SER A 10 2.83 -24.27 -1.60
N SER A 11 4.06 -24.80 -1.51
CA SER A 11 4.75 -25.18 -0.27
C SER A 11 5.98 -24.34 0.05
N ALA A 12 6.28 -23.32 -0.76
CA ALA A 12 7.35 -22.39 -0.45
C ALA A 12 6.95 -21.56 0.77
N ASP A 13 7.62 -21.81 1.86
CA ASP A 13 7.51 -21.06 3.11
C ASP A 13 8.07 -19.65 2.87
N PHE A 14 7.19 -18.69 2.52
CA PHE A 14 7.56 -17.29 2.24
C PHE A 14 7.93 -16.50 3.52
N SER A 15 8.15 -17.20 4.65
CA SER A 15 8.63 -16.60 5.90
C SER A 15 10.13 -16.32 5.92
N GLY A 16 10.90 -16.97 5.06
CA GLY A 16 12.33 -16.72 4.90
C GLY A 16 12.60 -15.65 3.85
N GLY A 17 13.08 -14.49 4.25
CA GLY A 17 13.62 -13.49 3.35
C GLY A 17 14.80 -14.06 2.56
N THR A 18 14.53 -14.68 1.42
CA THR A 18 15.58 -15.01 0.46
C THR A 18 16.12 -13.70 -0.10
N GLU A 19 17.35 -13.39 0.24
CA GLU A 19 18.18 -12.36 -0.39
C GLU A 19 18.34 -12.70 -1.88
N ILE A 20 17.40 -12.22 -2.70
CA ILE A 20 17.58 -12.24 -4.16
C ILE A 20 18.45 -11.02 -4.48
N GLY A 21 19.70 -11.25 -4.77
CA GLY A 21 20.68 -10.41 -5.44
C GLY A 21 20.45 -8.90 -5.43
N GLY A 22 20.50 -8.28 -4.24
CA GLY A 22 20.70 -6.84 -4.15
C GLY A 22 22.09 -6.48 -4.70
N GLY A 23 22.17 -5.49 -5.60
CA GLY A 23 23.43 -5.08 -6.20
C GLY A 23 24.47 -4.70 -5.13
N LYS A 24 25.77 -4.67 -5.51
CA LYS A 24 26.87 -4.29 -4.59
C LYS A 24 26.60 -3.02 -3.77
N SER A 25 25.82 -2.08 -4.29
CA SER A 25 25.39 -0.84 -3.61
C SER A 25 24.49 -1.10 -2.40
N GLU A 26 23.54 -2.04 -2.49
CA GLU A 26 22.62 -2.38 -1.37
C GLU A 26 23.36 -3.05 -0.22
N SER A 27 24.37 -3.87 -0.50
CA SER A 27 25.19 -4.50 0.51
C SER A 27 26.09 -3.49 1.27
N VAL A 28 26.54 -2.44 0.60
CA VAL A 28 27.36 -1.36 1.19
C VAL A 28 26.48 -0.51 2.10
N LEU A 29 25.30 -0.07 1.65
CA LEU A 29 24.36 0.72 2.47
C LEU A 29 23.96 -0.02 3.75
N LYS A 30 23.67 -1.32 3.68
CA LYS A 30 23.37 -2.13 4.87
C LYS A 30 24.52 -2.14 5.88
N LYS A 31 25.78 -2.21 5.42
CA LYS A 31 26.97 -2.26 6.28
C LYS A 31 27.27 -0.91 6.95
N ILE A 32 27.11 0.19 6.24
CA ILE A 32 27.45 1.52 6.73
C ILE A 32 26.28 2.22 7.46
N GLY A 33 25.06 1.71 7.37
CA GLY A 33 23.87 2.41 7.86
C GLY A 33 23.88 2.62 9.38
N ILE A 34 24.37 1.67 10.19
CA ILE A 34 24.47 1.85 11.64
C ILE A 34 25.50 2.96 11.98
N PRO A 35 26.76 2.90 11.53
CA PRO A 35 27.71 3.97 11.82
C PRO A 35 27.26 5.32 11.26
N LEU A 36 26.61 5.34 10.08
CA LEU A 36 26.05 6.56 9.50
C LEU A 36 24.94 7.15 10.37
N ALA A 37 24.00 6.32 10.86
CA ALA A 37 22.92 6.78 11.73
C ALA A 37 23.46 7.36 13.05
N ILE A 38 24.46 6.71 13.64
CA ILE A 38 25.13 7.22 14.85
C ILE A 38 25.82 8.56 14.55
N ALA A 39 26.53 8.68 13.43
CA ALA A 39 27.18 9.92 13.03
C ALA A 39 26.15 11.05 12.78
N VAL A 40 25.05 10.76 12.09
CA VAL A 40 23.94 11.73 11.85
C VAL A 40 23.32 12.17 13.18
N PHE A 41 23.04 11.24 14.08
CA PHE A 41 22.51 11.54 15.41
C PHE A 41 23.45 12.43 16.21
N ALA A 42 24.73 12.03 16.33
CA ALA A 42 25.73 12.78 17.08
C ALA A 42 25.97 14.17 16.48
N LEU A 43 26.10 14.27 15.15
CA LEU A 43 26.29 15.53 14.46
C LEU A 43 25.15 16.51 14.75
N LEU A 44 23.90 16.08 14.57
CA LEU A 44 22.73 16.93 14.78
C LEU A 44 22.50 17.28 16.24
N LEU A 45 22.88 16.41 17.18
CA LEU A 45 22.70 16.64 18.62
C LEU A 45 23.78 17.56 19.20
N LEU A 46 25.05 17.44 18.73
CA LEU A 46 26.21 18.16 19.25
C LEU A 46 26.42 19.53 18.60
N MET A 47 25.82 19.78 17.44
CA MET A 47 25.89 21.11 16.82
C MET A 47 25.16 22.16 17.65
N PRO A 48 25.60 23.43 17.64
CA PRO A 48 24.84 24.52 18.26
C PRO A 48 23.40 24.55 17.76
N THR A 49 22.44 24.76 18.66
CA THR A 49 21.02 24.80 18.28
C THR A 49 20.79 25.91 17.26
N PRO A 50 20.31 25.55 16.03
CA PRO A 50 20.11 26.54 14.97
C PRO A 50 19.06 27.59 15.34
N THR A 51 19.22 28.80 14.82
CA THR A 51 18.25 29.88 15.02
C THR A 51 16.86 29.48 14.56
N GLY A 52 15.86 29.69 15.41
CA GLY A 52 14.46 29.36 15.15
C GLY A 52 14.07 27.90 15.42
N LEU A 53 15.01 27.06 15.88
CA LEU A 53 14.72 25.69 16.32
C LEU A 53 14.86 25.61 17.85
N SER A 54 13.90 24.95 18.52
CA SER A 54 14.03 24.66 19.95
C SER A 54 15.01 23.50 20.17
N TYR A 55 15.63 23.42 21.36
CA TYR A 55 16.52 22.28 21.66
C TYR A 55 15.77 20.93 21.65
N SER A 56 14.49 20.90 22.08
CA SER A 56 13.65 19.72 21.91
C SER A 56 13.39 19.39 20.45
N GLY A 57 13.21 20.39 19.60
CA GLY A 57 13.07 20.20 18.14
C GLY A 57 14.36 19.66 17.51
N GLN A 58 15.52 20.12 17.96
CA GLN A 58 16.82 19.60 17.53
C GLN A 58 16.99 18.13 17.91
N LYS A 59 16.63 17.74 19.13
CA LYS A 59 16.64 16.34 19.59
C LYS A 59 15.70 15.47 18.75
N ALA A 60 14.46 15.92 18.56
CA ALA A 60 13.47 15.20 17.74
C ALA A 60 13.97 15.01 16.30
N LEU A 61 14.58 16.05 15.72
CA LEU A 61 15.14 16.01 14.37
C LEU A 61 16.34 15.04 14.29
N ALA A 62 17.23 15.06 15.27
CA ALA A 62 18.38 14.15 15.32
C ALA A 62 17.93 12.68 15.40
N ILE A 63 16.95 12.38 16.26
CA ILE A 63 16.39 11.03 16.40
C ILE A 63 15.67 10.59 15.12
N PHE A 64 14.85 11.49 14.55
CA PHE A 64 14.14 11.18 13.32
C PHE A 64 15.08 10.93 12.14
N CYS A 65 16.10 11.76 11.94
CA CYS A 65 17.08 11.58 10.87
C CYS A 65 17.91 10.30 11.04
N ALA A 66 18.27 9.94 12.28
CA ALA A 66 18.95 8.68 12.56
C ALA A 66 18.05 7.47 12.27
N ALA A 67 16.80 7.51 12.71
CA ALA A 67 15.82 6.47 12.41
C ALA A 67 15.55 6.36 10.89
N LEU A 68 15.42 7.49 10.22
CA LEU A 68 15.29 7.56 8.76
C LEU A 68 16.49 6.90 8.06
N THR A 69 17.71 7.20 8.51
CA THR A 69 18.93 6.59 7.96
C THR A 69 18.91 5.07 8.10
N LEU A 70 18.50 4.54 9.26
CA LEU A 70 18.39 3.09 9.49
C LEU A 70 17.27 2.44 8.67
N TRP A 71 16.09 3.08 8.58
CA TRP A 71 14.96 2.58 7.77
C TRP A 71 15.31 2.52 6.28
N VAL A 72 16.03 3.52 5.78
CA VAL A 72 16.46 3.58 4.37
C VAL A 72 17.60 2.60 4.08
N ALA A 73 18.60 2.54 4.94
CA ALA A 73 19.74 1.64 4.76
C ALA A 73 19.35 0.16 4.94
N GLY A 74 18.27 -0.13 5.68
CA GLY A 74 17.83 -1.50 5.97
C GLY A 74 18.87 -2.31 6.75
N SER A 75 19.74 -1.63 7.54
CA SER A 75 20.83 -2.25 8.29
C SER A 75 20.35 -3.14 9.44
N ILE A 76 19.20 -2.80 10.00
CA ILE A 76 18.49 -3.56 11.03
C ILE A 76 17.01 -3.62 10.67
N PRO A 77 16.24 -4.58 11.23
CA PRO A 77 14.81 -4.67 11.03
C PRO A 77 14.08 -3.35 11.37
N ILE A 78 13.07 -2.99 10.57
CA ILE A 78 12.36 -1.71 10.72
C ILE A 78 11.71 -1.53 12.10
N TYR A 79 11.18 -2.61 12.70
CA TYR A 79 10.61 -2.58 14.04
C TYR A 79 11.66 -2.27 15.11
N LEU A 80 12.89 -2.79 14.95
CA LEU A 80 13.98 -2.52 15.90
C LEU A 80 14.42 -1.05 15.83
N THR A 81 14.51 -0.47 14.64
CA THR A 81 14.74 0.97 14.46
C THR A 81 13.67 1.79 15.19
N SER A 82 12.40 1.39 15.09
CA SER A 82 11.29 2.07 15.76
C SER A 82 11.37 1.96 17.28
N MET A 83 11.75 0.81 17.81
CA MET A 83 12.02 0.66 19.26
C MET A 83 13.16 1.57 19.71
N LEU A 84 14.26 1.62 18.95
CA LEU A 84 15.37 2.53 19.24
C LEU A 84 14.95 4.01 19.19
N ALA A 85 14.08 4.39 18.25
CA ALA A 85 13.53 5.74 18.19
C ALA A 85 12.70 6.08 19.44
N ILE A 86 11.81 5.18 19.89
CA ILE A 86 11.04 5.34 21.13
C ILE A 86 11.97 5.51 22.33
N ILE A 87 12.98 4.64 22.47
CA ILE A 87 13.98 4.72 23.56
C ILE A 87 14.70 6.07 23.51
N ALA A 88 15.20 6.48 22.36
CA ALA A 88 15.91 7.74 22.21
C ALA A 88 15.04 8.95 22.54
N LEU A 89 13.79 9.00 22.08
CA LEU A 89 12.83 10.06 22.38
C LEU A 89 12.57 10.20 23.87
N THR A 90 12.46 9.07 24.57
CA THR A 90 12.17 9.02 26.00
C THR A 90 13.40 9.40 26.82
N LEU A 91 14.56 8.76 26.55
CA LEU A 91 15.79 9.00 27.30
C LEU A 91 16.35 10.43 27.13
N THR A 92 16.12 11.04 25.96
CA THR A 92 16.51 12.45 25.75
C THR A 92 15.52 13.44 26.36
N GLY A 93 14.41 12.97 26.92
CA GLY A 93 13.34 13.81 27.46
C GLY A 93 12.57 14.61 26.41
N THR A 94 12.66 14.21 25.13
CA THR A 94 11.93 14.86 24.04
C THR A 94 10.43 14.60 24.12
N VAL A 95 10.07 13.37 24.51
CA VAL A 95 8.69 12.91 24.70
C VAL A 95 8.57 12.16 26.02
N LYS A 96 7.48 12.31 26.74
CA LYS A 96 7.18 11.51 27.93
C LYS A 96 6.98 10.04 27.53
N GLU A 97 7.50 9.12 28.33
CA GLU A 97 7.40 7.66 28.11
C GLU A 97 5.98 7.20 27.77
N ARG A 98 4.99 7.64 28.57
CA ARG A 98 3.59 7.32 28.34
C ARG A 98 3.12 7.72 26.94
N VAL A 99 3.44 8.94 26.49
CA VAL A 99 3.04 9.43 25.17
C VAL A 99 3.70 8.62 24.03
N ALA A 100 4.94 8.19 24.22
CA ALA A 100 5.63 7.34 23.25
C ALA A 100 5.00 5.95 23.14
N PHE A 101 4.57 5.34 24.25
CA PHE A 101 3.93 4.02 24.27
C PHE A 101 2.46 4.04 23.84
N GLU A 102 1.74 5.15 24.09
CA GLU A 102 0.34 5.32 23.66
C GLU A 102 0.17 5.13 22.14
N THR A 103 1.20 5.35 21.34
CA THR A 103 1.14 5.19 19.87
C THR A 103 0.82 3.76 19.43
N LEU A 104 1.17 2.74 20.21
CA LEU A 104 0.80 1.35 19.93
C LEU A 104 -0.71 1.10 20.18
N GLY A 105 -1.34 1.92 21.00
CA GLY A 105 -2.78 1.88 21.27
C GLY A 105 -3.65 2.66 20.29
N PHE A 106 -3.07 3.26 19.25
CA PHE A 106 -3.84 4.05 18.29
C PHE A 106 -4.88 3.19 17.55
N ASP A 107 -6.04 3.80 17.28
CA ASP A 107 -7.16 3.21 16.53
C ASP A 107 -6.74 2.54 15.22
N VAL A 108 -5.81 3.18 14.48
CA VAL A 108 -5.25 2.63 13.24
C VAL A 108 -4.49 1.31 13.45
N ILE A 109 -3.86 1.09 14.60
CA ILE A 109 -3.19 -0.19 14.89
C ILE A 109 -4.23 -1.30 15.00
N TRP A 110 -5.37 -1.04 15.67
CA TRP A 110 -6.49 -1.97 15.74
C TRP A 110 -7.09 -2.25 14.37
N LEU A 111 -7.20 -1.23 13.50
CA LEU A 111 -7.61 -1.41 12.10
C LEU A 111 -6.63 -2.33 11.35
N MET A 112 -5.31 -2.12 11.53
CA MET A 112 -4.28 -2.96 10.90
C MET A 112 -4.34 -4.41 11.38
N VAL A 113 -4.46 -4.66 12.69
CA VAL A 113 -4.64 -5.99 13.28
C VAL A 113 -5.88 -6.67 12.69
N SER A 114 -7.01 -5.96 12.67
CA SER A 114 -8.27 -6.46 12.11
C SER A 114 -8.15 -6.79 10.63
N ALA A 115 -7.45 -5.97 9.86
CA ALA A 115 -7.20 -6.21 8.43
C ALA A 115 -6.41 -7.51 8.19
N PHE A 116 -5.46 -7.87 9.07
CA PHE A 116 -4.77 -9.17 8.97
C PHE A 116 -5.70 -10.35 9.27
N VAL A 117 -6.56 -10.23 10.29
CA VAL A 117 -7.59 -11.24 10.60
C VAL A 117 -8.54 -11.44 9.42
N LEU A 118 -9.08 -10.36 8.88
CA LEU A 118 -9.98 -10.38 7.73
C LEU A 118 -9.30 -11.02 6.51
N THR A 119 -8.04 -10.65 6.22
CA THR A 119 -7.27 -11.25 5.12
C THR A 119 -7.15 -12.76 5.27
N ALA A 120 -6.77 -13.23 6.46
CA ALA A 120 -6.61 -14.65 6.73
C ALA A 120 -7.95 -15.42 6.60
N ALA A 121 -9.05 -14.83 7.08
CA ALA A 121 -10.39 -15.39 6.95
C ALA A 121 -10.83 -15.50 5.48
N MET A 122 -10.57 -14.47 4.67
CA MET A 122 -10.88 -14.46 3.24
C MET A 122 -10.09 -15.54 2.48
N VAL A 123 -8.80 -15.67 2.76
CA VAL A 123 -7.94 -16.68 2.13
C VAL A 123 -8.38 -18.09 2.53
N LYS A 124 -8.59 -18.34 3.84
CA LYS A 124 -8.97 -19.66 4.36
C LYS A 124 -10.35 -20.12 3.88
N SER A 125 -11.29 -19.20 3.70
CA SER A 125 -12.65 -19.54 3.22
C SER A 125 -12.68 -19.94 1.75
N ASN A 126 -11.64 -19.72 0.95
CA ASN A 126 -11.61 -19.87 -0.51
C ASN A 126 -12.60 -18.94 -1.30
N LEU A 127 -13.30 -18.03 -0.63
CA LEU A 127 -14.28 -17.15 -1.27
C LEU A 127 -13.63 -16.27 -2.36
N ALA A 128 -12.45 -15.72 -2.09
CA ALA A 128 -11.72 -14.91 -3.06
C ALA A 128 -11.34 -15.71 -4.32
N ARG A 129 -10.92 -16.97 -4.17
CA ARG A 129 -10.62 -17.87 -5.30
C ARG A 129 -11.87 -18.17 -6.14
N ARG A 130 -12.98 -18.51 -5.49
CA ARG A 130 -14.26 -18.74 -6.17
C ARG A 130 -14.71 -17.51 -6.94
N PHE A 131 -14.65 -16.34 -6.32
CA PHE A 131 -15.00 -15.08 -6.94
C PHE A 131 -14.16 -14.81 -8.20
N ALA A 132 -12.85 -14.99 -8.13
CA ALA A 132 -11.96 -14.79 -9.27
C ALA A 132 -12.27 -15.76 -10.42
N LEU A 133 -12.44 -17.06 -10.11
CA LEU A 133 -12.82 -18.08 -11.11
C LEU A 133 -14.17 -17.77 -11.74
N TRP A 134 -15.17 -17.40 -10.94
CA TRP A 134 -16.50 -17.03 -11.43
C TRP A 134 -16.42 -15.82 -12.36
N MET A 135 -15.72 -14.76 -12.00
CA MET A 135 -15.55 -13.57 -12.83
C MET A 135 -14.93 -13.92 -14.18
N ILE A 136 -13.83 -14.69 -14.19
CA ILE A 136 -13.12 -15.05 -15.41
C ILE A 136 -14.00 -15.94 -16.31
N THR A 137 -14.68 -16.93 -15.74
CA THR A 137 -15.52 -17.87 -16.51
C THR A 137 -16.79 -17.23 -17.05
N SER A 138 -17.32 -16.20 -16.36
CA SER A 138 -18.54 -15.50 -16.77
C SER A 138 -18.28 -14.37 -17.76
N PHE A 139 -17.20 -13.61 -17.60
CA PHE A 139 -16.95 -12.38 -18.36
C PHE A 139 -15.70 -12.44 -19.25
N GLY A 140 -14.85 -13.43 -19.10
CA GLY A 140 -13.60 -13.59 -19.87
C GLY A 140 -13.88 -13.93 -21.32
N GLY A 141 -13.90 -14.75 -22.02
CA GLY A 141 -14.37 -15.13 -23.37
C GLY A 141 -13.42 -14.75 -24.51
N THR A 142 -12.66 -13.68 -24.39
CA THR A 142 -11.61 -13.30 -25.34
C THR A 142 -10.35 -12.84 -24.59
N PRO A 143 -9.14 -12.88 -25.21
CA PRO A 143 -7.91 -12.42 -24.56
C PRO A 143 -8.04 -11.03 -23.92
N LYS A 144 -8.53 -10.07 -24.69
CA LYS A 144 -8.71 -8.68 -24.20
C LYS A 144 -9.70 -8.59 -23.05
N ARG A 145 -10.83 -9.32 -23.13
CA ARG A 145 -11.82 -9.36 -22.04
C ARG A 145 -11.23 -10.01 -20.79
N THR A 146 -10.48 -11.09 -20.94
CA THR A 146 -9.80 -11.76 -19.82
C THR A 146 -8.84 -10.80 -19.09
N LEU A 147 -8.04 -10.02 -19.82
CA LEU A 147 -7.16 -9.01 -19.23
C LEU A 147 -7.96 -7.93 -18.48
N LEU A 148 -9.08 -7.45 -19.03
CA LEU A 148 -9.95 -6.49 -18.33
C LEU A 148 -10.57 -7.10 -17.08
N VAL A 149 -11.05 -8.32 -17.16
CA VAL A 149 -11.63 -9.03 -16.01
C VAL A 149 -10.61 -9.20 -14.89
N LEU A 150 -9.33 -9.49 -15.21
CA LEU A 150 -8.25 -9.56 -14.23
C LEU A 150 -8.03 -8.22 -13.51
N ILE A 151 -8.13 -7.10 -14.22
CA ILE A 151 -8.07 -5.77 -13.59
C ILE A 151 -9.24 -5.60 -12.62
N PHE A 152 -10.47 -5.87 -13.05
CA PHE A 152 -11.65 -5.76 -12.20
C PHE A 152 -11.59 -6.68 -10.97
N ILE A 153 -11.08 -7.91 -11.12
CA ILE A 153 -10.88 -8.83 -10.00
C ILE A 153 -9.93 -8.21 -8.97
N ASN A 154 -8.80 -7.62 -9.41
CA ASN A 154 -7.86 -6.99 -8.49
C ASN A 154 -8.49 -5.80 -7.74
N PHE A 155 -9.29 -4.97 -8.41
CA PHE A 155 -10.04 -3.90 -7.76
C PHE A 155 -11.05 -4.45 -6.75
N ALA A 156 -11.86 -5.44 -7.13
CA ALA A 156 -12.82 -6.06 -6.22
C ALA A 156 -12.12 -6.73 -5.03
N LEU A 157 -11.03 -7.47 -5.26
CA LEU A 157 -10.27 -8.10 -4.20
C LEU A 157 -9.60 -7.11 -3.26
N ALA A 158 -9.30 -5.88 -3.69
CA ALA A 158 -8.72 -4.85 -2.81
C ALA A 158 -9.66 -4.48 -1.66
N PHE A 159 -10.98 -4.58 -1.86
CA PHE A 159 -11.96 -4.36 -0.78
C PHE A 159 -11.96 -5.50 0.24
N PHE A 160 -11.70 -6.74 -0.20
CA PHE A 160 -11.87 -7.94 0.63
C PHE A 160 -10.56 -8.48 1.19
N VAL A 161 -9.44 -8.20 0.53
CA VAL A 161 -8.11 -8.74 0.87
C VAL A 161 -7.13 -7.59 1.09
N PRO A 162 -7.02 -7.05 2.30
CA PRO A 162 -6.14 -5.90 2.61
C PRO A 162 -4.64 -6.23 2.58
N SER A 163 -4.22 -7.16 1.77
CA SER A 163 -2.83 -7.58 1.60
C SER A 163 -2.49 -7.78 0.12
N THR A 164 -1.66 -6.91 -0.40
CA THR A 164 -1.17 -6.98 -1.79
C THR A 164 -0.50 -8.31 -2.09
N THR A 165 0.32 -8.82 -1.17
CA THR A 165 1.00 -10.11 -1.33
C THR A 165 0.01 -11.27 -1.37
N ALA A 166 -1.02 -11.27 -0.51
CA ALA A 166 -2.04 -12.31 -0.51
C ALA A 166 -2.85 -12.31 -1.82
N ARG A 167 -3.21 -11.11 -2.34
CA ARG A 167 -3.86 -10.99 -3.65
C ARG A 167 -3.00 -11.53 -4.78
N ALA A 168 -1.71 -11.14 -4.82
CA ALA A 168 -0.78 -11.65 -5.83
C ALA A 168 -0.63 -13.17 -5.77
N SER A 169 -0.48 -13.74 -4.56
CA SER A 169 -0.38 -15.20 -4.37
C SER A 169 -1.64 -15.97 -4.79
N LEU A 170 -2.80 -15.32 -4.73
CA LEU A 170 -4.06 -15.87 -5.21
C LEU A 170 -4.18 -15.75 -6.73
N MET A 171 -3.80 -14.59 -7.29
CA MET A 171 -4.00 -14.29 -8.71
C MET A 171 -2.98 -14.96 -9.63
N VAL A 172 -1.71 -15.06 -9.21
CA VAL A 172 -0.63 -15.61 -10.05
C VAL A 172 -0.91 -17.05 -10.49
N PRO A 173 -1.30 -18.00 -9.62
CA PRO A 173 -1.66 -19.35 -10.08
C PRO A 173 -2.79 -19.37 -11.09
N ILE A 174 -3.79 -18.51 -10.93
CA ILE A 174 -4.90 -18.37 -11.87
C ILE A 174 -4.40 -17.85 -13.23
N CYS A 175 -3.54 -16.83 -13.21
CA CYS A 175 -2.91 -16.31 -14.43
C CYS A 175 -2.06 -17.37 -15.13
N VAL A 176 -1.26 -18.15 -14.38
CA VAL A 176 -0.43 -19.23 -14.95
C VAL A 176 -1.29 -20.28 -15.63
N ILE A 177 -2.36 -20.76 -14.99
CA ILE A 177 -3.32 -21.69 -15.60
C ILE A 177 -3.91 -21.11 -16.89
N LEU A 178 -4.34 -19.84 -16.88
CA LEU A 178 -4.81 -19.16 -18.08
C LEU A 178 -3.74 -19.18 -19.18
N LEU A 179 -2.50 -18.84 -18.85
CA LEU A 179 -1.41 -18.77 -19.83
C LEU A 179 -1.02 -20.15 -20.41
N GLU A 180 -1.00 -21.19 -19.58
CA GLU A 180 -0.83 -22.57 -20.05
C GLU A 180 -1.92 -22.96 -21.07
N ILE A 181 -3.13 -22.54 -20.81
CA ILE A 181 -4.30 -22.76 -21.64
C ILE A 181 -4.19 -22.02 -22.98
N TYR A 182 -3.73 -20.78 -22.95
CA TYR A 182 -3.46 -20.00 -24.16
C TYR A 182 -2.17 -20.44 -24.86
N ARG A 183 -1.52 -21.51 -24.38
CA ARG A 183 -0.22 -22.00 -24.85
C ARG A 183 0.84 -20.89 -24.91
N ALA A 184 0.71 -19.92 -23.99
CA ALA A 184 1.64 -18.82 -23.87
C ALA A 184 2.99 -19.32 -23.34
N VAL A 185 4.05 -19.09 -24.09
CA VAL A 185 5.40 -19.51 -23.70
C VAL A 185 6.07 -18.40 -22.91
N PRO A 186 6.62 -18.69 -21.70
CA PRO A 186 7.35 -17.71 -20.91
C PRO A 186 8.46 -17.03 -21.71
N GLY A 187 8.58 -15.71 -21.59
CA GLY A 187 9.55 -14.88 -22.28
C GLY A 187 9.28 -14.63 -23.80
N GLN A 188 8.33 -15.34 -24.42
CA GLN A 188 8.01 -15.21 -25.84
C GLN A 188 6.62 -14.61 -26.09
N SER A 189 5.58 -15.06 -25.35
CA SER A 189 4.21 -14.59 -25.53
C SER A 189 4.02 -13.16 -25.04
N ASN A 190 3.55 -12.28 -25.92
CA ASN A 190 3.18 -10.91 -25.59
C ASN A 190 1.90 -10.87 -24.73
N PHE A 191 0.96 -11.79 -24.96
CA PHE A 191 -0.23 -11.94 -24.11
C PHE A 191 0.16 -12.31 -22.67
N GLY A 192 1.08 -13.29 -22.52
CA GLY A 192 1.57 -13.69 -21.20
C GLY A 192 2.32 -12.56 -20.51
N ARG A 193 3.15 -11.84 -21.25
CA ARG A 193 3.89 -10.67 -20.76
C ARG A 193 2.92 -9.59 -20.25
N LEU A 194 1.93 -9.22 -21.05
CA LEU A 194 0.96 -8.20 -20.69
C LEU A 194 0.07 -8.64 -19.52
N MET A 195 -0.38 -9.91 -19.48
CA MET A 195 -1.20 -10.43 -18.39
C MET A 195 -0.48 -10.32 -17.04
N MET A 196 0.77 -10.73 -16.97
CA MET A 196 1.54 -10.69 -15.72
C MET A 196 1.88 -9.25 -15.31
N LEU A 197 2.23 -8.38 -16.24
CA LEU A 197 2.48 -6.97 -15.98
C LEU A 197 1.22 -6.23 -15.53
N LEU A 198 0.06 -6.49 -16.14
CA LEU A 198 -1.21 -5.94 -15.70
C LEU A 198 -1.59 -6.42 -14.30
N GLY A 199 -1.28 -7.67 -13.96
CA GLY A 199 -1.49 -8.19 -12.60
C GLY A 199 -0.70 -7.40 -11.56
N VAL A 200 0.59 -7.12 -11.80
CA VAL A 200 1.44 -6.28 -10.94
C VAL A 200 0.82 -4.89 -10.76
N GLN A 201 0.41 -4.27 -11.87
CA GLN A 201 -0.05 -2.89 -11.85
C GLN A 201 -1.45 -2.77 -11.26
N ALA A 202 -2.37 -3.66 -11.62
CA ALA A 202 -3.71 -3.68 -11.10
C ALA A 202 -3.73 -3.89 -9.57
N ASP A 203 -2.86 -4.76 -9.04
CA ASP A 203 -2.74 -4.93 -7.59
C ASP A 203 -2.29 -3.65 -6.89
N ALA A 204 -1.29 -2.97 -7.42
CA ALA A 204 -0.77 -1.73 -6.83
C ALA A 204 -1.76 -0.55 -6.95
N VAL A 205 -2.36 -0.37 -8.14
CA VAL A 205 -3.30 0.73 -8.41
C VAL A 205 -4.62 0.53 -7.67
N ALA A 206 -5.17 -0.70 -7.65
CA ALA A 206 -6.37 -0.99 -6.86
C ALA A 206 -6.14 -0.74 -5.36
N THR A 207 -4.93 -0.99 -4.88
CA THR A 207 -4.54 -0.72 -3.49
C THR A 207 -4.61 0.78 -3.16
N SER A 208 -4.28 1.67 -4.09
CA SER A 208 -4.39 3.12 -3.86
C SER A 208 -5.84 3.56 -3.68
N GLY A 209 -6.76 2.90 -4.38
CA GLY A 209 -8.19 3.21 -4.37
C GLY A 209 -8.91 2.83 -3.08
N VAL A 210 -8.36 1.94 -2.25
CA VAL A 210 -9.03 1.41 -1.05
C VAL A 210 -8.22 1.70 0.19
N MET A 211 -8.78 2.38 1.18
CA MET A 211 -8.09 2.78 2.42
C MET A 211 -7.48 1.58 3.14
N THR A 212 -8.21 0.49 3.28
CA THR A 212 -7.75 -0.75 3.91
C THR A 212 -6.90 -1.64 3.00
N GLY A 213 -6.66 -1.25 1.76
CA GLY A 213 -5.91 -2.04 0.77
C GLY A 213 -4.46 -2.34 1.16
N THR A 214 -3.86 -1.51 2.01
CA THR A 214 -2.51 -1.71 2.58
C THR A 214 -2.31 -0.93 3.87
N ALA A 215 -1.43 -1.41 4.73
CA ALA A 215 -1.03 -0.70 5.95
C ALA A 215 -0.50 0.72 5.68
N ALA A 216 0.15 0.96 4.55
CA ALA A 216 0.66 2.28 4.17
C ALA A 216 -0.45 3.33 4.08
N ASN A 217 -1.62 2.99 3.50
CA ASN A 217 -2.76 3.91 3.42
C ASN A 217 -3.31 4.24 4.82
N MET A 218 -3.44 3.23 5.67
CA MET A 218 -3.91 3.40 7.05
C MET A 218 -2.95 4.28 7.87
N ILE A 219 -1.63 4.12 7.66
CA ILE A 219 -0.61 4.98 8.27
C ILE A 219 -0.78 6.43 7.79
N ALA A 220 -1.03 6.65 6.49
CA ALA A 220 -1.24 7.99 5.95
C ALA A 220 -2.47 8.68 6.56
N VAL A 221 -3.61 7.97 6.65
CA VAL A 221 -4.84 8.49 7.27
C VAL A 221 -4.57 8.94 8.70
N LYS A 222 -3.83 8.16 9.48
CA LYS A 222 -3.49 8.53 10.86
C LYS A 222 -2.65 9.80 10.93
N PHE A 223 -1.63 9.96 10.08
CA PHE A 223 -0.86 11.22 10.03
C PHE A 223 -1.72 12.41 9.61
N ILE A 224 -2.63 12.24 8.65
CA ILE A 224 -3.56 13.30 8.25
C ILE A 224 -4.44 13.70 9.44
N LYS A 225 -5.00 12.73 10.16
CA LYS A 225 -5.81 12.98 11.35
C LYS A 225 -5.03 13.73 12.44
N GLU A 226 -3.86 13.23 12.83
CA GLU A 226 -3.06 13.78 13.92
C GLU A 226 -2.43 15.14 13.59
N GLN A 227 -1.95 15.31 12.36
CA GLN A 227 -1.16 16.48 12.00
C GLN A 227 -1.91 17.49 11.14
N ALA A 228 -2.90 17.10 10.34
CA ALA A 228 -3.72 18.03 9.57
C ALA A 228 -5.10 18.28 10.22
N GLY A 229 -5.47 17.52 11.28
CA GLY A 229 -6.68 17.72 12.04
C GLY A 229 -7.98 17.26 11.36
N THR A 230 -7.87 16.44 10.29
CA THR A 230 -9.03 15.96 9.53
C THR A 230 -9.10 14.45 9.59
N ASP A 231 -10.20 13.90 10.04
CA ASP A 231 -10.48 12.48 9.97
C ASP A 231 -10.92 12.14 8.54
N ILE A 232 -10.28 11.16 7.92
CA ILE A 232 -10.62 10.67 6.58
C ILE A 232 -11.34 9.35 6.74
N GLY A 233 -12.63 9.35 6.47
CA GLY A 233 -13.47 8.18 6.49
C GLY A 233 -13.17 7.20 5.33
N TYR A 234 -13.76 6.03 5.40
CA TYR A 234 -13.57 5.01 4.36
C TYR A 234 -14.09 5.48 3.00
N MET A 235 -15.26 6.11 2.99
CA MET A 235 -15.87 6.64 1.76
C MET A 235 -15.15 7.86 1.24
N ASP A 236 -14.65 8.73 2.12
CA ASP A 236 -13.83 9.89 1.72
C ASP A 236 -12.62 9.44 0.92
N TRP A 237 -11.89 8.45 1.45
CA TRP A 237 -10.76 7.87 0.73
C TRP A 237 -11.18 7.26 -0.61
N LEU A 238 -12.23 6.44 -0.59
CA LEU A 238 -12.72 5.73 -1.77
C LEU A 238 -13.13 6.70 -2.88
N LEU A 239 -13.94 7.70 -2.54
CA LEU A 239 -14.40 8.69 -3.50
C LEU A 239 -13.26 9.56 -4.04
N ALA A 240 -12.28 9.91 -3.20
CA ALA A 240 -11.13 10.72 -3.63
C ALA A 240 -10.16 9.94 -4.54
N ALA A 241 -9.88 8.66 -4.22
CA ALA A 241 -8.84 7.86 -4.88
C ALA A 241 -9.34 7.06 -6.10
N MET A 242 -10.56 6.48 -6.01
CA MET A 242 -11.02 5.49 -6.96
C MET A 242 -11.15 6.01 -8.40
N PRO A 243 -11.62 7.24 -8.68
CA PRO A 243 -11.71 7.74 -10.04
C PRO A 243 -10.36 7.78 -10.75
N SER A 244 -9.32 8.31 -10.09
CA SER A 244 -7.96 8.37 -10.66
C SER A 244 -7.35 6.97 -10.81
N ALA A 245 -7.62 6.05 -9.88
CA ALA A 245 -7.14 4.67 -9.94
C ALA A 245 -7.77 3.90 -11.13
N ILE A 246 -9.10 3.98 -11.30
CA ILE A 246 -9.79 3.33 -12.42
C ILE A 246 -9.30 3.90 -13.75
N LEU A 247 -9.22 5.21 -13.90
CA LEU A 247 -8.76 5.85 -15.13
C LEU A 247 -7.30 5.48 -15.42
N THR A 248 -6.43 5.43 -14.41
CA THR A 248 -5.04 4.98 -14.57
C THR A 248 -4.98 3.57 -15.15
N MET A 249 -5.76 2.63 -14.60
CA MET A 249 -5.76 1.25 -15.08
C MET A 249 -6.34 1.11 -16.47
N LEU A 250 -7.41 1.81 -16.79
CA LEU A 250 -7.99 1.79 -18.13
C LEU A 250 -7.00 2.34 -19.18
N LEU A 251 -6.39 3.50 -18.92
CA LEU A 251 -5.41 4.07 -19.84
C LEU A 251 -4.17 3.16 -19.98
N THR A 252 -3.65 2.65 -18.86
CA THR A 252 -2.53 1.72 -18.85
C THR A 252 -2.85 0.44 -19.63
N PHE A 253 -4.07 -0.10 -19.48
CA PHE A 253 -4.52 -1.25 -20.26
C PHE A 253 -4.45 -0.98 -21.76
N PHE A 254 -4.99 0.15 -22.25
CA PHE A 254 -4.94 0.49 -23.66
C PHE A 254 -3.50 0.72 -24.17
N VAL A 255 -2.63 1.33 -23.36
CA VAL A 255 -1.21 1.43 -23.68
C VAL A 255 -0.56 0.05 -23.74
N GLY A 256 -0.87 -0.84 -22.81
CA GLY A 256 -0.38 -2.21 -22.79
C GLY A 256 -0.76 -3.00 -24.05
N LEU A 257 -2.00 -2.85 -24.54
CA LEU A 257 -2.43 -3.48 -25.79
C LEU A 257 -1.66 -2.98 -27.04
N LYS A 258 -1.12 -1.75 -26.99
CA LYS A 258 -0.28 -1.21 -28.07
C LYS A 258 1.18 -1.64 -27.95
N LEU A 259 1.71 -1.72 -26.72
CA LEU A 259 3.11 -2.07 -26.45
C LEU A 259 3.37 -3.57 -26.65
N PHE A 260 2.40 -4.41 -26.28
CA PHE A 260 2.50 -5.87 -26.31
C PHE A 260 1.42 -6.43 -27.24
N ASP A 261 1.63 -6.26 -28.56
CA ASP A 261 0.68 -6.78 -29.54
C ASP A 261 0.74 -8.30 -29.56
N PHE A 262 -0.40 -8.94 -29.30
CA PHE A 262 -0.57 -10.39 -29.29
C PHE A 262 -1.60 -10.86 -30.35
N ARG A 263 -1.87 -10.04 -31.37
CA ARG A 263 -2.70 -10.45 -32.51
C ARG A 263 -2.02 -11.63 -33.22
N GLY A 264 -2.73 -12.75 -33.34
CA GLY A 264 -2.21 -13.98 -33.95
C GLY A 264 -1.80 -15.08 -32.96
N GLU A 265 -1.77 -14.83 -31.66
CA GLU A 265 -1.62 -15.89 -30.66
C GLU A 265 -2.94 -16.69 -30.55
N SER A 266 -2.86 -18.05 -30.68
CA SER A 266 -4.02 -18.96 -30.70
C SER A 266 -4.08 -19.86 -29.45
N GLY A 267 -5.26 -20.38 -29.10
CA GLY A 267 -5.40 -21.34 -27.98
C GLY A 267 -6.53 -21.06 -26.99
N PHE A 268 -7.48 -20.21 -27.37
CA PHE A 268 -8.46 -19.59 -26.44
C PHE A 268 -9.55 -20.50 -25.91
N SER A 269 -10.06 -21.45 -26.71
CA SER A 269 -11.32 -22.19 -26.40
C SER A 269 -11.14 -23.31 -25.37
N GLU A 270 -10.03 -24.01 -25.38
CA GLU A 270 -9.79 -25.16 -24.49
C GLU A 270 -9.63 -24.77 -23.01
N GLY A 271 -9.21 -23.57 -22.78
CA GLY A 271 -8.91 -23.11 -21.46
C GLY A 271 -10.03 -22.62 -20.61
N MET A 272 -10.99 -22.04 -21.23
CA MET A 272 -12.20 -21.64 -20.53
C MET A 272 -12.94 -22.87 -19.99
N ALA A 273 -12.88 -24.03 -20.69
CA ALA A 273 -13.43 -25.29 -20.22
C ALA A 273 -12.76 -25.75 -18.92
N LYS A 274 -11.42 -25.70 -18.84
CA LYS A 274 -10.64 -26.09 -17.65
C LYS A 274 -10.94 -25.20 -16.42
N LEU A 275 -11.11 -23.90 -16.63
CA LEU A 275 -11.49 -22.99 -15.54
C LEU A 275 -12.92 -23.21 -15.08
N LYS A 276 -13.86 -23.49 -16.00
CA LYS A 276 -15.24 -23.90 -15.67
C LYS A 276 -15.25 -25.19 -14.86
N GLU A 277 -14.40 -26.16 -15.24
CA GLU A 277 -14.24 -27.41 -14.49
C GLU A 277 -13.70 -27.15 -13.09
N GLN A 278 -12.68 -26.28 -12.93
CA GLN A 278 -12.18 -25.89 -11.61
C GLN A 278 -13.23 -25.18 -10.77
N LEU A 279 -14.04 -24.29 -11.36
CA LEU A 279 -15.14 -23.65 -10.66
C LEU A 279 -16.21 -24.67 -10.26
N ALA A 280 -16.57 -25.59 -11.17
CA ALA A 280 -17.51 -26.68 -10.88
C ALA A 280 -16.99 -27.61 -9.80
N GLY A 281 -15.67 -27.90 -9.79
CA GLY A 281 -15.00 -28.70 -8.76
C GLY A 281 -15.03 -28.10 -7.36
N LEU A 282 -15.27 -26.79 -7.23
CA LEU A 282 -15.53 -26.15 -5.94
C LEU A 282 -16.92 -26.49 -5.39
N GLY A 283 -17.81 -27.04 -6.19
CA GLY A 283 -19.17 -27.41 -5.80
C GLY A 283 -20.04 -26.22 -5.35
N LYS A 284 -21.04 -26.47 -4.53
CA LYS A 284 -21.90 -25.44 -3.92
C LYS A 284 -21.12 -24.58 -2.92
N LEU A 285 -21.59 -23.37 -2.67
CA LEU A 285 -21.03 -22.49 -1.65
C LEU A 285 -20.93 -23.22 -0.29
N SER A 286 -19.72 -23.41 0.20
CA SER A 286 -19.47 -24.05 1.50
C SER A 286 -19.89 -23.15 2.67
N ALA A 287 -20.05 -23.74 3.86
CA ALA A 287 -20.42 -22.96 5.05
C ALA A 287 -19.36 -21.87 5.39
N PRO A 288 -18.03 -22.12 5.30
CA PRO A 288 -17.05 -21.06 5.47
C PRO A 288 -17.16 -19.93 4.44
N GLU A 289 -17.42 -20.24 3.17
CA GLU A 289 -17.60 -19.22 2.14
C GLU A 289 -18.82 -18.34 2.41
N LYS A 290 -19.97 -18.92 2.82
CA LYS A 290 -21.16 -18.17 3.19
C LYS A 290 -20.92 -17.25 4.38
N LYS A 291 -20.27 -17.78 5.46
CA LYS A 291 -19.94 -16.98 6.63
C LYS A 291 -19.01 -15.81 6.27
N ALA A 292 -17.96 -16.06 5.49
CA ALA A 292 -17.06 -15.02 5.00
C ALA A 292 -17.84 -13.97 4.22
N MET A 293 -18.66 -14.38 3.26
CA MET A 293 -19.45 -13.46 2.44
C MET A 293 -20.34 -12.56 3.30
N VAL A 294 -21.05 -13.12 4.29
CA VAL A 294 -21.91 -12.32 5.19
C VAL A 294 -21.08 -11.32 5.99
N ILE A 295 -19.99 -11.76 6.63
CA ILE A 295 -19.14 -10.88 7.43
C ILE A 295 -18.57 -9.74 6.56
N PHE A 296 -18.04 -10.04 5.39
CA PHE A 296 -17.46 -9.03 4.52
C PHE A 296 -18.47 -8.06 3.94
N VAL A 297 -19.65 -8.55 3.50
CA VAL A 297 -20.74 -7.67 3.00
C VAL A 297 -21.20 -6.74 4.11
N LEU A 298 -21.43 -7.25 5.32
CA LEU A 298 -21.79 -6.40 6.48
C LEU A 298 -20.71 -5.37 6.80
N THR A 299 -19.44 -5.77 6.76
CA THR A 299 -18.31 -4.84 6.99
C THR A 299 -18.29 -3.71 5.97
N LEU A 300 -18.45 -4.04 4.67
CA LEU A 300 -18.49 -3.04 3.62
C LEU A 300 -19.71 -2.12 3.73
N LEU A 301 -20.87 -2.65 4.10
CA LEU A 301 -22.06 -1.85 4.32
C LEU A 301 -21.87 -0.88 5.50
N LEU A 302 -21.29 -1.33 6.60
CA LEU A 302 -21.00 -0.47 7.75
C LEU A 302 -20.00 0.63 7.39
N TRP A 303 -18.96 0.33 6.62
CA TRP A 303 -18.00 1.35 6.14
C TRP A 303 -18.65 2.33 5.15
N ALA A 304 -19.49 1.84 4.24
CA ALA A 304 -20.15 2.68 3.26
C ALA A 304 -21.23 3.59 3.85
N THR A 305 -21.73 3.26 5.02
CA THR A 305 -22.80 4.01 5.69
C THR A 305 -22.30 4.80 6.91
N GLU A 306 -20.99 4.81 7.19
CA GLU A 306 -20.41 5.45 8.37
C GLU A 306 -20.94 6.88 8.57
N ASP A 307 -20.87 7.73 7.55
CA ASP A 307 -21.28 9.14 7.60
C ASP A 307 -22.79 9.34 7.80
N TYR A 308 -23.61 8.31 7.52
CA TYR A 308 -25.06 8.37 7.64
C TYR A 308 -25.58 7.75 8.94
N GLN A 309 -24.76 6.96 9.64
CA GLN A 309 -25.17 6.19 10.81
C GLN A 309 -25.62 7.09 11.97
N GLU A 310 -24.94 8.19 12.23
CA GLU A 310 -25.30 9.13 13.27
C GLU A 310 -26.70 9.73 13.05
N ALA A 311 -27.02 10.03 11.78
CA ALA A 311 -28.34 10.54 11.43
C ALA A 311 -29.45 9.47 11.55
N TRP A 312 -29.13 8.19 11.23
CA TRP A 312 -30.10 7.10 11.29
C TRP A 312 -30.35 6.55 12.68
N PHE A 313 -29.34 6.60 13.54
CA PHE A 313 -29.34 6.00 14.88
C PHE A 313 -29.25 7.01 16.03
N ASN A 314 -29.82 8.21 15.84
CA ASN A 314 -29.90 9.24 16.89
C ASN A 314 -28.54 9.62 17.54
N GLY A 315 -27.53 9.82 16.74
CA GLY A 315 -26.18 10.19 17.18
C GLY A 315 -25.26 9.01 17.51
N PHE A 316 -25.67 7.77 17.20
CA PHE A 316 -24.80 6.61 17.33
C PHE A 316 -24.20 6.25 15.98
N GLY A 317 -22.87 6.33 15.86
CA GLY A 317 -22.11 5.92 14.69
C GLY A 317 -21.03 4.89 15.04
N ILE A 318 -20.78 3.95 14.15
CA ILE A 318 -19.71 2.96 14.28
C ILE A 318 -18.56 3.37 13.34
N SER A 319 -17.46 3.83 13.91
CA SER A 319 -16.29 4.26 13.13
C SER A 319 -15.71 3.12 12.29
N VAL A 320 -14.93 3.48 11.24
CA VAL A 320 -14.21 2.54 10.41
C VAL A 320 -13.34 1.57 11.22
N TYR A 321 -12.76 2.07 12.31
CA TYR A 321 -11.90 1.29 13.21
C TYR A 321 -12.70 0.25 13.99
N MET A 322 -13.82 0.65 14.59
CA MET A 322 -14.68 -0.23 15.36
C MET A 322 -15.35 -1.27 14.47
N THR A 323 -15.80 -0.88 13.27
CA THR A 323 -16.33 -1.81 12.26
C THR A 323 -15.33 -2.92 11.93
N ALA A 324 -14.05 -2.58 11.74
CA ALA A 324 -13.01 -3.57 11.48
C ALA A 324 -12.79 -4.51 12.66
N VAL A 325 -12.80 -4.00 13.90
CA VAL A 325 -12.67 -4.81 15.12
C VAL A 325 -13.85 -5.76 15.28
N ILE A 326 -15.08 -5.30 15.04
CA ILE A 326 -16.29 -6.14 15.06
C ILE A 326 -16.16 -7.27 14.03
N ALA A 327 -15.80 -6.95 12.79
CA ALA A 327 -15.64 -7.93 11.72
C ALA A 327 -14.55 -8.97 12.03
N ALA A 328 -13.41 -8.53 12.55
CA ALA A 328 -12.33 -9.42 12.99
C ALA A 328 -12.77 -10.33 14.14
N THR A 329 -13.50 -9.78 15.11
CA THR A 329 -14.06 -10.56 16.22
C THR A 329 -15.01 -11.64 15.71
N LEU A 330 -15.90 -11.32 14.79
CA LEU A 330 -16.79 -12.30 14.15
C LEU A 330 -16.03 -13.40 13.42
N CYS A 331 -14.91 -13.06 12.76
CA CYS A 331 -14.04 -14.06 12.12
C CYS A 331 -13.34 -15.01 13.10
N LEU A 332 -13.13 -14.58 14.34
CA LEU A 332 -12.44 -15.34 15.41
C LEU A 332 -13.41 -16.04 16.37
N MET A 333 -14.69 -15.64 16.40
CA MET A 333 -15.69 -16.11 17.37
C MET A 333 -15.92 -17.62 17.27
N PRO A 334 -15.82 -18.38 18.36
CA PRO A 334 -16.13 -19.82 18.36
C PRO A 334 -17.54 -20.09 17.79
N GLY A 335 -17.67 -21.11 16.96
CA GLY A 335 -18.93 -21.53 16.32
C GLY A 335 -19.30 -20.79 15.04
N ILE A 336 -19.14 -19.48 14.98
CA ILE A 336 -19.40 -18.67 13.77
C ILE A 336 -18.14 -18.27 13.01
N GLY A 337 -17.01 -18.20 13.68
CA GLY A 337 -15.75 -17.76 13.10
C GLY A 337 -15.20 -18.67 12.01
N LEU A 338 -14.20 -18.17 11.34
CA LEU A 338 -13.54 -18.77 10.17
C LEU A 338 -12.12 -19.25 10.49
N ILE A 339 -11.47 -18.55 11.41
CA ILE A 339 -10.06 -18.75 11.75
C ILE A 339 -9.84 -18.67 13.26
N THR A 340 -8.70 -19.18 13.69
CA THR A 340 -8.17 -18.98 15.04
C THR A 340 -7.20 -17.79 15.06
N TRP A 341 -6.91 -17.27 16.25
CA TRP A 341 -5.94 -16.19 16.43
C TRP A 341 -4.56 -16.51 15.83
N LYS A 342 -4.10 -17.76 15.97
CA LYS A 342 -2.81 -18.20 15.42
C LYS A 342 -2.79 -18.17 13.88
N GLU A 343 -3.91 -18.47 13.24
CA GLU A 343 -4.05 -18.46 11.78
C GLU A 343 -4.14 -17.04 11.19
N ALA A 344 -4.47 -16.05 11.99
CA ALA A 344 -4.53 -14.65 11.55
C ALA A 344 -3.16 -14.12 11.07
N ASN A 345 -2.06 -14.72 11.51
CA ASN A 345 -0.68 -14.38 11.10
C ASN A 345 -0.41 -12.87 11.12
N ILE A 346 -0.77 -12.22 12.25
CA ILE A 346 -0.64 -10.77 12.43
C ILE A 346 0.83 -10.39 12.39
N LYS A 347 1.16 -9.40 11.57
CA LYS A 347 2.53 -8.88 11.42
C LYS A 347 2.84 -7.88 12.53
N TRP A 348 3.16 -8.37 13.73
CA TRP A 348 3.49 -7.53 14.90
C TRP A 348 4.69 -6.63 14.69
N ASP A 349 5.67 -7.08 13.90
CA ASP A 349 6.79 -6.27 13.44
C ASP A 349 6.34 -4.98 12.75
N LEU A 350 5.27 -5.05 11.95
CA LEU A 350 4.69 -3.89 11.29
C LEU A 350 3.94 -2.97 12.27
N MET A 351 3.27 -3.53 13.29
CA MET A 351 2.59 -2.74 14.34
C MET A 351 3.61 -1.94 15.15
N ILE A 352 4.69 -2.59 15.59
CA ILE A 352 5.78 -1.94 16.34
C ILE A 352 6.46 -0.87 15.48
N PHE A 353 6.70 -1.18 14.20
CA PHE A 353 7.21 -0.19 13.24
C PHE A 353 6.31 1.04 13.18
N ALA A 354 5.01 0.85 12.97
CA ALA A 354 4.05 1.95 12.86
C ALA A 354 4.01 2.80 14.14
N ALA A 355 3.96 2.15 15.31
CA ALA A 355 3.95 2.84 16.60
C ALA A 355 5.17 3.75 16.79
N GLY A 356 6.40 3.24 16.55
CA GLY A 356 7.61 4.04 16.67
C GLY A 356 7.71 5.15 15.63
N ALA A 357 7.19 4.90 14.42
CA ALA A 357 7.11 5.89 13.38
C ALA A 357 6.16 7.05 13.74
N TYR A 358 5.00 6.75 14.32
CA TYR A 358 4.08 7.76 14.86
C TYR A 358 4.71 8.53 16.02
N ALA A 359 5.37 7.84 16.96
CA ALA A 359 6.05 8.50 18.07
C ALA A 359 7.10 9.51 17.57
N ALA A 360 7.92 9.13 16.60
CA ALA A 360 8.95 10.00 16.03
C ALA A 360 8.34 11.14 15.19
N GLY A 361 7.32 10.87 14.38
CA GLY A 361 6.62 11.87 13.57
C GLY A 361 5.90 12.91 14.43
N ASN A 362 5.18 12.46 15.45
CA ASN A 362 4.46 13.35 16.38
C ASN A 362 5.43 14.15 17.27
N ALA A 363 6.57 13.58 17.66
CA ALA A 363 7.61 14.31 18.35
C ALA A 363 8.16 15.45 17.49
N LEU A 364 8.40 15.18 16.20
CA LEU A 364 8.91 16.17 15.26
C LEU A 364 7.89 17.31 15.03
N GLU A 365 6.60 16.97 14.94
CA GLU A 365 5.51 17.96 14.78
C GLU A 365 5.33 18.79 16.07
N SER A 366 5.18 18.15 17.23
CA SER A 366 4.93 18.85 18.49
C SER A 366 6.06 19.78 18.93
N THR A 367 7.30 19.47 18.54
CA THR A 367 8.49 20.30 18.80
C THR A 367 8.75 21.35 17.70
N LYS A 368 7.89 21.41 16.68
CA LYS A 368 8.04 22.26 15.48
C LYS A 368 9.32 21.99 14.67
N GLY A 369 9.96 20.84 14.88
CA GLY A 369 11.16 20.44 14.13
C GLY A 369 10.85 20.20 12.65
N ALA A 370 9.67 19.62 12.34
CA ALA A 370 9.23 19.43 10.97
C ALA A 370 9.07 20.76 10.23
N GLN A 371 8.38 21.73 10.81
CA GLN A 371 8.17 23.04 10.20
C GLN A 371 9.49 23.78 9.98
N TRP A 372 10.43 23.66 10.95
CA TRP A 372 11.73 24.32 10.81
C TRP A 372 12.53 23.79 9.61
N ILE A 373 12.68 22.45 9.49
CA ILE A 373 13.46 21.86 8.38
C ILE A 373 12.77 22.08 7.03
N ILE A 374 11.43 21.93 6.98
CA ILE A 374 10.67 22.17 5.75
C ILE A 374 10.74 23.65 5.38
N GLY A 375 10.63 24.58 6.35
CA GLY A 375 10.80 26.01 6.09
C GLY A 375 12.16 26.31 5.46
N LYS A 376 13.26 25.75 5.99
CA LYS A 376 14.60 25.91 5.39
C LYS A 376 14.69 25.36 3.97
N LEU A 377 14.06 24.22 3.69
CA LEU A 377 14.01 23.64 2.34
C LEU A 377 13.15 24.49 1.39
N VAL A 378 12.01 24.99 1.85
CA VAL A 378 11.12 25.87 1.08
C VAL A 378 11.88 27.12 0.63
N TYR A 379 12.48 27.86 1.57
CA TYR A 379 13.23 29.07 1.27
C TYR A 379 14.51 28.77 0.47
N GLY A 380 15.23 27.68 0.81
CA GLY A 380 16.46 27.31 0.11
C GLY A 380 16.25 26.88 -1.35
N LEU A 381 15.08 26.33 -1.66
CA LEU A 381 14.70 25.89 -3.02
C LEU A 381 13.81 26.91 -3.75
N GLY A 382 13.46 28.03 -3.13
CA GLY A 382 12.57 29.05 -3.71
C GLY A 382 11.13 28.55 -3.94
N LEU A 383 10.67 27.57 -3.17
CA LEU A 383 9.33 26.99 -3.34
C LEU A 383 8.23 27.99 -2.99
N GLU A 384 8.52 28.99 -2.14
CA GLU A 384 7.60 30.06 -1.78
C GLU A 384 7.23 30.98 -2.96
N THR A 385 8.07 30.98 -4.00
CA THR A 385 7.82 31.77 -5.23
C THR A 385 7.03 30.98 -6.27
N MET A 386 6.84 29.68 -6.06
CA MET A 386 6.11 28.81 -7.00
C MET A 386 4.60 28.96 -6.82
N ALA A 387 3.86 28.91 -7.92
CA ALA A 387 2.41 28.83 -7.85
C ALA A 387 1.99 27.56 -7.09
N PRO A 388 0.99 27.61 -6.20
CA PRO A 388 0.52 26.43 -5.44
C PRO A 388 0.22 25.22 -6.33
N ALA A 389 -0.35 25.45 -7.52
CA ALA A 389 -0.61 24.38 -8.50
C ALA A 389 0.67 23.62 -8.89
N THR A 390 1.78 24.34 -9.09
CA THR A 390 3.08 23.73 -9.42
C THR A 390 3.59 22.89 -8.27
N VAL A 391 3.45 23.35 -7.03
CA VAL A 391 3.87 22.61 -5.82
C VAL A 391 3.10 21.29 -5.72
N TYR A 392 1.77 21.28 -5.92
CA TYR A 392 0.98 20.03 -5.94
C TYR A 392 1.51 19.06 -6.97
N VAL A 393 1.73 19.48 -8.21
CA VAL A 393 2.23 18.59 -9.27
C VAL A 393 3.61 18.05 -8.93
N VAL A 394 4.55 18.93 -8.53
CA VAL A 394 5.91 18.52 -8.17
C VAL A 394 5.92 17.51 -7.03
N VAL A 395 5.15 17.73 -5.97
CA VAL A 395 5.05 16.83 -4.82
C VAL A 395 4.45 15.47 -5.23
N ILE A 396 3.39 15.46 -6.04
CA ILE A 396 2.76 14.23 -6.53
C ILE A 396 3.77 13.42 -7.37
N PHE A 397 4.48 14.05 -8.30
CA PHE A 397 5.49 13.38 -9.11
C PHE A 397 6.67 12.89 -8.28
N MET A 398 7.20 13.70 -7.37
CA MET A 398 8.26 13.31 -6.46
C MET A 398 7.84 12.13 -5.58
N SER A 399 6.65 12.16 -5.01
CA SER A 399 6.08 11.06 -4.24
C SER A 399 5.89 9.80 -5.10
N MET A 400 5.35 9.94 -6.30
CA MET A 400 5.15 8.82 -7.23
C MET A 400 6.45 8.08 -7.51
N PHE A 401 7.52 8.80 -7.87
CA PHE A 401 8.79 8.20 -8.28
C PHE A 401 9.75 7.91 -7.12
N SER A 402 9.42 8.32 -5.89
CA SER A 402 10.25 8.05 -4.70
C SER A 402 10.47 6.55 -4.44
N HIS A 403 9.62 5.66 -4.97
CA HIS A 403 9.82 4.21 -4.86
C HIS A 403 11.08 3.70 -5.57
N MET A 404 11.66 4.47 -6.46
CA MET A 404 12.95 4.12 -7.08
C MET A 404 14.12 4.22 -6.08
N ILE A 405 13.94 5.01 -5.01
CA ILE A 405 14.91 5.19 -3.93
C ILE A 405 14.52 4.35 -2.70
N PHE A 406 13.23 4.36 -2.33
CA PHE A 406 12.71 3.70 -1.14
C PHE A 406 11.78 2.54 -1.54
N THR A 407 12.17 1.32 -1.31
CA THR A 407 11.39 0.14 -1.70
C THR A 407 10.18 -0.12 -0.79
N SER A 408 10.25 0.27 0.50
CA SER A 408 9.18 0.04 1.47
C SER A 408 8.07 1.09 1.38
N LYS A 409 6.84 0.67 1.04
CA LYS A 409 5.65 1.54 1.01
C LYS A 409 5.40 2.20 2.37
N THR A 410 5.48 1.42 3.46
CA THR A 410 5.21 1.90 4.82
C THR A 410 6.26 2.92 5.28
N VAL A 411 7.54 2.66 5.02
CA VAL A 411 8.63 3.60 5.32
C VAL A 411 8.44 4.90 4.53
N ARG A 412 8.14 4.82 3.23
CA ARG A 412 7.84 6.00 2.41
C ARG A 412 6.70 6.84 2.98
N THR A 413 5.59 6.19 3.34
CA THR A 413 4.44 6.87 3.95
C THR A 413 4.83 7.60 5.22
N THR A 414 5.54 6.93 6.11
CA THR A 414 5.98 7.46 7.39
C THR A 414 6.89 8.69 7.25
N ILE A 415 7.70 8.74 6.20
CA ILE A 415 8.63 9.84 5.94
C ILE A 415 7.94 10.98 5.21
N MET A 416 7.23 10.66 4.14
CA MET A 416 6.78 11.66 3.17
C MET A 416 5.48 12.35 3.59
N ILE A 417 4.53 11.64 4.19
CA ILE A 417 3.24 12.25 4.54
C ILE A 417 3.39 13.35 5.60
N PRO A 418 4.08 13.15 6.73
CA PRO A 418 4.35 14.24 7.67
C PRO A 418 5.11 15.41 7.05
N ALA A 419 6.09 15.13 6.18
CA ALA A 419 6.86 16.17 5.50
C ALA A 419 5.98 17.01 4.55
N PHE A 420 5.07 16.38 3.81
CA PHE A 420 4.14 17.07 2.93
C PHE A 420 3.07 17.87 3.68
N ILE A 421 2.59 17.36 4.82
CA ILE A 421 1.71 18.13 5.72
C ILE A 421 2.43 19.40 6.22
N ALA A 422 3.67 19.26 6.68
CA ALA A 422 4.48 20.39 7.15
C ALA A 422 4.77 21.39 6.01
N LEU A 423 5.08 20.89 4.81
CA LEU A 423 5.26 21.71 3.61
C LEU A 423 4.00 22.53 3.30
N ALA A 424 2.85 21.89 3.24
CA ALA A 424 1.59 22.57 2.95
C ALA A 424 1.28 23.64 4.00
N LYS A 425 1.45 23.34 5.29
CA LYS A 425 1.27 24.32 6.38
C LYS A 425 2.23 25.53 6.23
N THR A 426 3.49 25.29 5.87
CA THR A 426 4.50 26.34 5.69
C THR A 426 4.16 27.25 4.52
N LEU A 427 3.60 26.71 3.44
CA LEU A 427 3.21 27.47 2.23
C LEU A 427 1.77 28.03 2.31
N GLY A 428 1.04 27.84 3.42
CA GLY A 428 -0.36 28.26 3.53
C GLY A 428 -1.32 27.50 2.61
N MET A 429 -0.93 26.29 2.17
CA MET A 429 -1.74 25.40 1.33
C MET A 429 -2.57 24.45 2.19
N ASN A 430 -3.60 23.83 1.61
CA ASN A 430 -4.39 22.82 2.31
C ASN A 430 -3.56 21.53 2.57
N PRO A 431 -3.22 21.21 3.83
CA PRO A 431 -2.38 20.07 4.15
C PRO A 431 -3.08 18.72 3.90
N VAL A 432 -4.41 18.68 3.99
CA VAL A 432 -5.20 17.46 3.74
C VAL A 432 -5.14 17.11 2.25
N THR A 433 -5.39 18.08 1.38
CA THR A 433 -5.37 17.90 -0.08
C THR A 433 -4.01 17.39 -0.55
N LEU A 434 -2.91 17.99 -0.09
CA LEU A 434 -1.57 17.60 -0.50
C LEU A 434 -1.21 16.20 0.01
N ALA A 435 -1.48 15.93 1.31
CA ALA A 435 -1.16 14.64 1.93
C ALA A 435 -2.00 13.50 1.33
N LEU A 436 -3.29 13.73 1.08
CA LEU A 436 -4.19 12.73 0.52
C LEU A 436 -3.77 12.37 -0.92
N ALA A 437 -3.54 13.36 -1.77
CA ALA A 437 -3.06 13.14 -3.14
C ALA A 437 -1.71 12.41 -3.19
N ALA A 438 -0.76 12.79 -2.33
CA ALA A 438 0.52 12.12 -2.21
C ALA A 438 0.36 10.67 -1.74
N SER A 439 -0.56 10.41 -0.81
CA SER A 439 -0.81 9.05 -0.28
C SER A 439 -1.23 8.07 -1.37
N PHE A 440 -2.01 8.50 -2.34
CA PHE A 440 -2.44 7.64 -3.45
C PHE A 440 -1.27 7.17 -4.31
N THR A 441 -0.18 7.92 -4.39
CA THR A 441 1.01 7.57 -5.17
C THR A 441 1.88 6.52 -4.50
N LEU A 442 1.82 6.40 -3.17
CA LEU A 442 2.75 5.57 -2.39
C LEU A 442 2.61 4.06 -2.64
N THR A 443 1.49 3.62 -3.21
CA THR A 443 1.26 2.22 -3.56
C THR A 443 1.89 1.81 -4.90
N TYR A 444 2.25 2.77 -5.76
CA TYR A 444 2.79 2.53 -7.10
C TYR A 444 4.27 2.11 -7.06
N THR A 445 4.56 0.96 -6.48
CA THR A 445 5.91 0.36 -6.41
C THR A 445 6.12 -0.68 -7.50
N ILE A 446 5.90 -0.32 -8.77
CA ILE A 446 5.66 -1.26 -9.89
C ILE A 446 6.77 -1.32 -10.94
N THR A 447 7.81 -0.50 -10.84
CA THR A 447 8.78 -0.35 -11.93
C THR A 447 9.84 -1.43 -12.00
N LEU A 448 10.23 -2.05 -10.88
CA LEU A 448 11.26 -3.09 -10.86
C LEU A 448 10.85 -4.27 -9.96
N PRO A 449 11.34 -5.50 -10.24
CA PRO A 449 11.03 -6.67 -9.42
C PRO A 449 11.31 -6.50 -7.92
N PRO A 450 12.45 -5.92 -7.47
CA PRO A 450 12.75 -5.80 -6.05
C PRO A 450 11.94 -4.71 -5.31
N HIS A 451 11.21 -3.85 -6.01
CA HIS A 451 10.47 -2.76 -5.38
C HIS A 451 9.27 -3.23 -4.54
N SER A 452 8.80 -4.46 -4.75
CA SER A 452 7.69 -5.02 -3.97
C SER A 452 7.68 -6.54 -4.06
N LYS A 453 7.22 -7.21 -2.97
CA LYS A 453 7.01 -8.67 -2.98
C LYS A 453 6.03 -9.11 -4.09
N VAL A 454 5.03 -8.30 -4.39
CA VAL A 454 4.09 -8.53 -5.50
C VAL A 454 4.85 -8.64 -6.82
N ASN A 455 5.71 -7.68 -7.12
CA ASN A 455 6.51 -7.67 -8.34
C ASN A 455 7.35 -8.95 -8.46
N THR A 456 8.01 -9.36 -7.37
CA THR A 456 8.84 -10.56 -7.34
C THR A 456 8.02 -11.84 -7.62
N ILE A 457 6.81 -11.95 -7.04
CA ILE A 457 5.93 -13.11 -7.26
C ILE A 457 5.53 -13.22 -8.74
N TYR A 458 5.12 -12.12 -9.36
CA TYR A 458 4.77 -12.11 -10.79
C TYR A 458 6.00 -12.30 -11.69
N PHE A 459 7.14 -11.69 -11.33
CA PHE A 459 8.39 -11.82 -12.10
C PHE A 459 8.93 -13.25 -12.10
N ALA A 460 8.81 -13.97 -10.98
CA ALA A 460 9.24 -15.37 -10.85
C ALA A 460 8.55 -16.33 -11.84
N THR A 461 7.44 -15.92 -12.44
CA THR A 461 6.76 -16.69 -13.49
C THR A 461 7.50 -16.72 -14.83
N GLY A 462 8.48 -15.83 -15.04
CA GLY A 462 9.34 -15.79 -16.21
C GLY A 462 8.68 -15.24 -17.49
N TYR A 463 7.48 -14.69 -17.45
CA TYR A 463 6.78 -14.20 -18.64
C TYR A 463 7.27 -12.85 -19.14
N PHE A 464 7.83 -11.98 -18.29
CA PHE A 464 8.33 -10.66 -18.67
C PHE A 464 9.74 -10.39 -18.16
N SER A 465 10.46 -9.51 -18.85
CA SER A 465 11.80 -9.08 -18.46
C SER A 465 11.75 -7.87 -17.49
N VAL A 466 12.89 -7.61 -16.83
CA VAL A 466 13.06 -6.40 -16.00
C VAL A 466 12.81 -5.12 -16.79
N LEU A 467 13.24 -5.09 -18.06
CA LEU A 467 13.02 -3.94 -18.94
C LEU A 467 11.55 -3.75 -19.34
N ASP A 468 10.81 -4.84 -19.55
CA ASP A 468 9.37 -4.76 -19.81
C ASP A 468 8.65 -4.16 -18.62
N GLN A 469 8.97 -4.61 -17.40
CA GLN A 469 8.39 -4.08 -16.17
C GLN A 469 8.76 -2.61 -15.97
N LEU A 470 10.04 -2.25 -16.18
CA LEU A 470 10.50 -0.87 -16.02
C LEU A 470 9.76 0.07 -16.99
N LYS A 471 9.76 -0.24 -18.28
CA LYS A 471 9.11 0.61 -19.30
C LYS A 471 7.62 0.78 -19.02
N TYR A 472 6.92 -0.33 -18.83
CA TYR A 472 5.48 -0.29 -18.62
C TYR A 472 5.09 0.28 -17.25
N GLY A 473 5.89 0.00 -16.21
CA GLY A 473 5.72 0.58 -14.88
C GLY A 473 5.93 2.10 -14.86
N LEU A 474 6.95 2.61 -15.55
CA LEU A 474 7.17 4.06 -15.67
C LEU A 474 6.01 4.75 -16.38
N VAL A 475 5.47 4.16 -17.46
CA VAL A 475 4.29 4.69 -18.15
C VAL A 475 3.08 4.74 -17.20
N THR A 476 2.83 3.67 -16.44
CA THR A 476 1.73 3.64 -15.47
C THR A 476 1.91 4.67 -14.36
N CYS A 477 3.11 4.80 -13.81
CA CYS A 477 3.42 5.84 -12.81
C CYS A 477 3.20 7.25 -13.37
N PHE A 478 3.62 7.51 -14.59
CA PHE A 478 3.41 8.81 -15.23
C PHE A 478 1.92 9.12 -15.44
N ILE A 479 1.16 8.17 -16.00
CA ILE A 479 -0.29 8.31 -16.17
C ILE A 479 -0.96 8.54 -14.81
N GLY A 480 -0.61 7.75 -13.79
CA GLY A 480 -1.14 7.89 -12.44
C GLY A 480 -0.84 9.25 -11.82
N ALA A 481 0.39 9.74 -11.94
CA ALA A 481 0.79 11.04 -11.43
C ALA A 481 0.02 12.19 -12.10
N VAL A 482 -0.16 12.13 -13.43
CA VAL A 482 -0.95 13.11 -14.18
C VAL A 482 -2.41 13.08 -13.74
N LEU A 483 -3.02 11.89 -13.66
CA LEU A 483 -4.44 11.77 -13.29
C LEU A 483 -4.71 12.17 -11.84
N ILE A 484 -3.83 11.82 -10.91
CA ILE A 484 -3.93 12.28 -9.52
C ILE A 484 -3.76 13.79 -9.44
N SER A 485 -2.81 14.39 -10.21
CA SER A 485 -2.65 15.83 -10.27
C SER A 485 -3.91 16.51 -10.83
N LEU A 486 -4.48 15.99 -11.91
CA LEU A 486 -5.74 16.50 -12.46
C LEU A 486 -6.89 16.36 -11.46
N SER A 487 -6.96 15.26 -10.70
CA SER A 487 -7.98 15.07 -9.68
C SER A 487 -7.93 16.14 -8.59
N VAL A 488 -6.74 16.59 -8.17
CA VAL A 488 -6.59 17.69 -7.20
C VAL A 488 -7.24 18.98 -7.70
N PHE A 489 -7.08 19.31 -8.99
CA PHE A 489 -7.61 20.54 -9.54
C PHE A 489 -9.09 20.49 -9.96
N THR A 490 -9.67 19.30 -10.06
CA THR A 490 -11.04 19.07 -10.52
C THR A 490 -11.88 18.36 -9.47
N TRP A 491 -11.62 17.09 -9.27
CA TRP A 491 -12.43 16.16 -8.47
C TRP A 491 -12.40 16.47 -6.97
N PHE A 492 -11.22 16.80 -6.42
CA PHE A 492 -11.08 17.13 -5.00
C PHE A 492 -11.86 18.38 -4.61
N ARG A 493 -11.99 19.36 -5.53
CA ARG A 493 -12.83 20.55 -5.30
C ARG A 493 -14.30 20.20 -5.15
N LEU A 494 -14.80 19.22 -5.93
CA LEU A 494 -16.17 18.72 -5.83
C LEU A 494 -16.43 17.98 -4.53
N LEU A 495 -15.40 17.36 -3.95
CA LEU A 495 -15.46 16.67 -2.67
C LEU A 495 -15.24 17.61 -1.46
N GLY A 496 -15.03 18.91 -1.68
CA GLY A 496 -14.81 19.88 -0.61
C GLY A 496 -13.35 19.98 -0.12
N TYR A 497 -12.42 19.24 -0.73
CA TYR A 497 -10.99 19.42 -0.50
C TYR A 497 -10.48 20.59 -1.33
N GLY A 498 -10.58 21.82 -0.79
CA GLY A 498 -10.11 23.03 -1.45
C GLY A 498 -8.59 23.06 -1.69
N LEU A 499 -8.13 23.84 -2.67
CA LEU A 499 -6.70 24.09 -2.91
C LEU A 499 -6.16 25.07 -1.89
#